data_18b3814265f42c9d3994d1c287faef48
#
_entry.id   18b3814265f42c9d3994d1c287faef48
#
_cell.length_a   1.000
_cell.length_b   1.000
_cell.length_c   1.000
_cell.angle_alpha   90.00
_cell.angle_beta   90.00
_cell.angle_gamma   90.00
#
_symmetry.space_group_name_H-M   'P 1'
#
loop_
_entity.id
_entity.type
_entity.pdbx_description
1 polymer ?
#
loop_
_entity_poly.entity_id
_entity_poly.type
_entity_poly.pdbx_seq_one_letter_code
_entity_poly.pdbx_strand_id
1 'polypeptide(L)'
;MLFRSASGATLLAAILVLTVMILPSIIQVAETALRAVPEEYEQASLALGATKLETAFRVSFPAARSGVATAVVLGVGRAIGEAMAIIMVSGNVPNLPGLFQPVRFLTTAIASEMSYAAYGSLWRDALFSVGLVLFLFILLINVLLNVLIKGRKEG
;
A
#
# COMPACT_ATOMS: atom_id res chain seq x y z
N MET A 1 -16.88 -16.14 16.10
CA MET A 1 -16.56 -15.00 17.00
C MET A 1 -15.23 -14.37 16.61
N LEU A 2 -15.13 -13.79 15.41
CA LEU A 2 -13.90 -13.21 14.86
C LEU A 2 -13.64 -11.77 15.33
N PHE A 3 -14.63 -11.07 15.91
CA PHE A 3 -14.51 -9.67 16.32
C PHE A 3 -14.96 -9.54 17.79
N ARG A 4 -14.03 -9.81 18.71
CA ARG A 4 -14.30 -9.84 20.16
C ARG A 4 -14.11 -8.48 20.87
N SER A 5 -14.03 -7.38 20.13
CA SER A 5 -14.16 -6.04 20.71
C SER A 5 -15.63 -5.61 20.77
N ALA A 6 -16.04 -4.92 21.81
CA ALA A 6 -17.42 -4.46 21.99
C ALA A 6 -17.94 -3.59 20.83
N SER A 7 -17.06 -3.02 20.03
CA SER A 7 -17.38 -2.15 18.89
C SER A 7 -17.11 -2.79 17.50
N GLY A 8 -16.57 -4.02 17.43
CA GLY A 8 -16.14 -4.62 16.16
C GLY A 8 -14.89 -3.99 15.52
N ALA A 9 -14.43 -2.85 16.03
CA ALA A 9 -13.26 -2.14 15.53
C ALA A 9 -11.98 -2.83 16.01
N THR A 10 -11.18 -3.34 15.07
CA THR A 10 -9.98 -4.13 15.36
C THR A 10 -8.88 -3.87 14.33
N LEU A 11 -7.62 -4.19 14.69
CA LEU A 11 -6.51 -4.17 13.74
C LEU A 11 -6.78 -5.08 12.53
N LEU A 12 -7.34 -6.27 12.76
CA LEU A 12 -7.69 -7.21 11.70
C LEU A 12 -8.69 -6.62 10.71
N ALA A 13 -9.73 -5.94 11.21
CA ALA A 13 -10.71 -5.27 10.35
C ALA A 13 -10.06 -4.18 9.49
N ALA A 14 -9.15 -3.38 10.07
CA ALA A 14 -8.40 -2.37 9.36
C ALA A 14 -7.51 -2.98 8.25
N ILE A 15 -6.82 -4.09 8.52
CA ILE A 15 -6.00 -4.81 7.52
C ILE A 15 -6.87 -5.30 6.36
N LEU A 16 -8.02 -5.93 6.62
CA LEU A 16 -8.91 -6.44 5.58
C LEU A 16 -9.47 -5.31 4.71
N VAL A 17 -9.95 -4.23 5.33
CA VAL A 17 -10.48 -3.08 4.60
C VAL A 17 -9.40 -2.42 3.73
N LEU A 18 -8.19 -2.20 4.26
CA LEU A 18 -7.07 -1.67 3.48
C LEU A 18 -6.73 -2.58 2.30
N THR A 19 -6.66 -3.89 2.51
CA THR A 19 -6.35 -4.85 1.45
C THR A 19 -7.36 -4.73 0.30
N VAL A 20 -8.66 -4.73 0.62
CA VAL A 20 -9.72 -4.61 -0.39
C VAL A 20 -9.68 -3.26 -1.11
N MET A 21 -9.38 -2.16 -0.41
CA MET A 21 -9.30 -0.82 -1.00
C MET A 21 -8.10 -0.62 -1.93
N ILE A 22 -6.96 -1.23 -1.58
CA ILE A 22 -5.71 -1.00 -2.32
C ILE A 22 -5.59 -1.92 -3.52
N LEU A 23 -6.17 -3.12 -3.44
CA LEU A 23 -6.09 -4.14 -4.48
C LEU A 23 -6.49 -3.64 -5.88
N PRO A 24 -7.62 -2.93 -6.07
CA PRO A 24 -8.00 -2.40 -7.38
C PRO A 24 -6.97 -1.42 -7.96
N SER A 25 -6.39 -0.57 -7.13
CA SER A 25 -5.36 0.37 -7.57
C SER A 25 -4.09 -0.33 -8.05
N ILE A 26 -3.65 -1.36 -7.33
CA ILE A 26 -2.47 -2.16 -7.72
C ILE A 26 -2.77 -2.90 -9.03
N ILE A 27 -3.96 -3.50 -9.15
CA ILE A 27 -4.35 -4.24 -10.35
C ILE A 27 -4.37 -3.32 -11.58
N GLN A 28 -4.97 -2.13 -11.50
CA GLN A 28 -5.04 -1.19 -12.61
C GLN A 28 -3.66 -0.76 -13.11
N VAL A 29 -2.73 -0.43 -12.21
CA VAL A 29 -1.38 -0.03 -12.60
C VAL A 29 -0.59 -1.22 -13.14
N ALA A 30 -0.75 -2.41 -12.54
CA ALA A 30 -0.11 -3.63 -13.03
C ALA A 30 -0.65 -4.04 -14.42
N GLU A 31 -1.95 -3.93 -14.65
CA GLU A 31 -2.57 -4.18 -15.94
C GLU A 31 -2.03 -3.22 -17.00
N THR A 32 -1.93 -1.93 -16.69
CA THR A 32 -1.35 -0.94 -17.60
C THR A 32 0.09 -1.30 -17.96
N ALA A 33 0.88 -1.76 -16.99
CA ALA A 33 2.25 -2.19 -17.23
C ALA A 33 2.33 -3.45 -18.10
N LEU A 34 1.41 -4.39 -17.95
CA LEU A 34 1.33 -5.59 -18.79
C LEU A 34 0.91 -5.24 -20.23
N ARG A 35 -0.05 -4.34 -20.40
CA ARG A 35 -0.49 -3.86 -21.72
C ARG A 35 0.56 -3.03 -22.46
N ALA A 36 1.54 -2.48 -21.75
CA ALA A 36 2.65 -1.75 -22.33
C ALA A 36 3.75 -2.66 -22.92
N VAL A 37 3.67 -3.97 -22.72
CA VAL A 37 4.58 -4.93 -23.36
C VAL A 37 4.29 -4.96 -24.88
N PRO A 38 5.31 -4.83 -25.76
CA PRO A 38 5.10 -4.89 -27.21
C PRO A 38 4.44 -6.21 -27.63
N GLU A 39 3.42 -6.13 -28.48
CA GLU A 39 2.70 -7.31 -29.00
C GLU A 39 3.60 -8.29 -29.73
N GLU A 40 4.69 -7.79 -30.30
CA GLU A 40 5.70 -8.60 -31.00
C GLU A 40 6.24 -9.75 -30.13
N TYR A 41 6.39 -9.52 -28.81
CA TYR A 41 6.85 -10.58 -27.89
C TYR A 41 5.81 -11.68 -27.71
N GLU A 42 4.53 -11.31 -27.65
CA GLU A 42 3.44 -12.27 -27.56
C GLU A 42 3.29 -13.07 -28.85
N GLN A 43 3.32 -12.38 -30.01
CA GLN A 43 3.22 -12.99 -31.32
C GLN A 43 4.37 -13.96 -31.59
N ALA A 44 5.61 -13.59 -31.26
CA ALA A 44 6.77 -14.46 -31.39
C ALA A 44 6.65 -15.74 -30.54
N SER A 45 6.17 -15.61 -29.31
CA SER A 45 5.96 -16.76 -28.42
C SER A 45 4.88 -17.71 -28.95
N LEU A 46 3.77 -17.16 -29.43
CA LEU A 46 2.67 -17.92 -30.02
C LEU A 46 3.11 -18.63 -31.32
N ALA A 47 3.94 -17.97 -32.16
CA ALA A 47 4.49 -18.56 -33.38
C ALA A 47 5.42 -19.77 -33.09
N LEU A 48 6.06 -19.80 -31.92
CA LEU A 48 6.84 -20.94 -31.44
C LEU A 48 5.98 -22.08 -30.86
N GLY A 49 4.64 -21.95 -30.91
CA GLY A 49 3.70 -22.96 -30.44
C GLY A 49 3.36 -22.89 -28.95
N ALA A 50 3.77 -21.83 -28.25
CA ALA A 50 3.36 -21.64 -26.86
C ALA A 50 1.86 -21.32 -26.76
N THR A 51 1.23 -21.76 -25.67
CA THR A 51 -0.16 -21.39 -25.37
C THR A 51 -0.25 -19.95 -24.86
N LYS A 52 -1.41 -19.31 -24.94
CA LYS A 52 -1.62 -17.95 -24.39
C LYS A 52 -1.26 -17.84 -22.91
N LEU A 53 -1.54 -18.88 -22.14
CA LEU A 53 -1.21 -18.92 -20.71
C LEU A 53 0.30 -18.96 -20.48
N GLU A 54 1.01 -19.81 -21.22
CA GLU A 54 2.48 -19.87 -21.15
C GLU A 54 3.13 -18.57 -21.59
N THR A 55 2.63 -17.95 -22.66
CA THR A 55 3.09 -16.64 -23.13
C THR A 55 2.90 -15.57 -22.05
N ALA A 56 1.72 -15.53 -21.40
CA ALA A 56 1.45 -14.57 -20.34
C ALA A 56 2.44 -14.71 -19.15
N PHE A 57 2.70 -15.92 -18.67
CA PHE A 57 3.55 -16.13 -17.51
C PHE A 57 5.06 -16.14 -17.81
N ARG A 58 5.46 -16.60 -19.00
CA ARG A 58 6.89 -16.75 -19.34
C ARG A 58 7.45 -15.58 -20.15
N VAL A 59 6.59 -14.80 -20.81
CA VAL A 59 7.02 -13.69 -21.66
C VAL A 59 6.45 -12.36 -21.16
N SER A 60 5.13 -12.18 -21.13
CA SER A 60 4.51 -10.87 -20.84
C SER A 60 4.74 -10.44 -19.39
N PHE A 61 4.56 -11.33 -18.42
CA PHE A 61 4.77 -11.01 -17.00
C PHE A 61 6.24 -10.69 -16.65
N PRO A 62 7.25 -11.48 -17.06
CA PRO A 62 8.66 -11.13 -16.86
C PRO A 62 9.07 -9.83 -17.57
N ALA A 63 8.53 -9.56 -18.76
CA ALA A 63 8.78 -8.31 -19.49
C ALA A 63 8.23 -7.09 -18.72
N ALA A 64 7.03 -7.22 -18.14
CA ALA A 64 6.36 -6.16 -17.37
C ALA A 64 6.81 -6.07 -15.90
N ARG A 65 7.69 -6.92 -15.42
CA ARG A 65 8.05 -7.06 -13.99
C ARG A 65 8.38 -5.74 -13.28
N SER A 66 9.05 -4.81 -13.97
CA SER A 66 9.40 -3.51 -13.40
C SER A 66 8.17 -2.60 -13.20
N GLY A 67 7.23 -2.66 -14.13
CA GLY A 67 5.96 -1.92 -14.03
C GLY A 67 5.04 -2.51 -12.96
N VAL A 68 4.95 -3.83 -12.87
CA VAL A 68 4.21 -4.52 -11.81
C VAL A 68 4.81 -4.21 -10.43
N ALA A 69 6.14 -4.22 -10.30
CA ALA A 69 6.80 -3.84 -9.06
C ALA A 69 6.50 -2.38 -8.68
N THR A 70 6.47 -1.46 -9.66
CA THR A 70 6.07 -0.07 -9.44
C THR A 70 4.60 0.04 -8.97
N ALA A 71 3.70 -0.78 -9.50
CA ALA A 71 2.31 -0.84 -9.04
C ALA A 71 2.21 -1.19 -7.54
N VAL A 72 3.00 -2.16 -7.09
CA VAL A 72 3.07 -2.55 -5.67
C VAL A 72 3.60 -1.40 -4.81
N VAL A 73 4.67 -0.71 -5.24
CA VAL A 73 5.23 0.46 -4.51
C VAL A 73 4.19 1.56 -4.34
N LEU A 74 3.47 1.89 -5.43
CA LEU A 74 2.40 2.89 -5.39
C LEU A 74 1.26 2.46 -4.44
N GLY A 75 0.89 1.18 -4.48
CA GLY A 75 -0.11 0.62 -3.56
C GLY A 75 0.31 0.72 -2.10
N VAL A 76 1.57 0.38 -1.78
CA VAL A 76 2.12 0.50 -0.42
C VAL A 76 2.12 1.97 0.04
N GLY A 77 2.55 2.90 -0.82
CA GLY A 77 2.55 4.33 -0.51
C GLY A 77 1.13 4.84 -0.19
N ARG A 78 0.13 4.40 -0.97
CA ARG A 78 -1.28 4.72 -0.72
C ARG A 78 -1.78 4.11 0.59
N ALA A 79 -1.43 2.83 0.87
CA ALA A 79 -1.80 2.15 2.11
C ALA A 79 -1.35 2.90 3.35
N ILE A 80 -0.10 3.37 3.34
CA ILE A 80 0.47 4.08 4.50
C ILE A 80 -0.21 5.45 4.70
N GLY A 81 -0.65 6.10 3.61
CA GLY A 81 -1.34 7.39 3.66
C GLY A 81 -2.83 7.32 4.00
N GLU A 82 -3.45 6.12 4.01
CA GLU A 82 -4.88 5.98 4.24
C GLU A 82 -5.24 6.25 5.70
N ALA A 83 -6.03 7.27 5.96
CA ALA A 83 -6.47 7.63 7.30
C ALA A 83 -7.98 7.46 7.49
N MET A 84 -8.79 7.86 6.51
CA MET A 84 -10.25 7.96 6.67
C MET A 84 -10.92 6.60 6.89
N ALA A 85 -10.60 5.62 6.04
CA ALA A 85 -11.16 4.27 6.19
C ALA A 85 -10.68 3.61 7.49
N ILE A 86 -9.41 3.84 7.85
CA ILE A 86 -8.81 3.26 9.06
C ILE A 86 -9.46 3.82 10.32
N ILE A 87 -9.73 5.12 10.42
CA ILE A 87 -10.42 5.71 11.59
C ILE A 87 -11.73 5.00 11.88
N MET A 88 -12.49 4.66 10.82
CA MET A 88 -13.80 4.03 10.98
C MET A 88 -13.74 2.58 11.48
N VAL A 89 -12.65 1.85 11.18
CA VAL A 89 -12.58 0.40 11.42
C VAL A 89 -11.53 -0.02 12.44
N SER A 90 -10.59 0.86 12.81
CA SER A 90 -9.51 0.53 13.77
C SER A 90 -9.83 0.84 15.23
N GLY A 91 -10.88 1.64 15.48
CA GLY A 91 -11.29 2.08 16.82
C GLY A 91 -10.48 3.23 17.41
N ASN A 92 -9.40 3.65 16.76
CA ASN A 92 -8.56 4.82 17.10
C ASN A 92 -8.17 4.94 18.59
N VAL A 93 -7.89 3.82 19.25
CA VAL A 93 -7.50 3.75 20.67
C VAL A 93 -5.99 3.51 20.78
N PRO A 94 -5.24 4.27 21.61
CA PRO A 94 -3.79 4.10 21.78
C PRO A 94 -3.49 2.86 22.65
N ASN A 95 -3.61 1.68 22.06
CA ASN A 95 -3.28 0.40 22.64
C ASN A 95 -2.04 -0.22 21.99
N LEU A 96 -1.40 -1.15 22.69
CA LEU A 96 -0.42 -2.03 22.08
C LEU A 96 -1.09 -2.87 20.96
N PRO A 97 -0.43 -3.06 19.82
CA PRO A 97 -1.04 -3.72 18.66
C PRO A 97 -1.36 -5.18 18.96
N GLY A 98 -2.65 -5.50 18.96
CA GLY A 98 -3.18 -6.85 19.01
C GLY A 98 -4.17 -7.05 17.86
N LEU A 99 -4.16 -8.22 17.20
CA LEU A 99 -4.99 -8.49 16.02
C LEU A 99 -6.49 -8.22 16.23
N PHE A 100 -6.98 -8.49 17.43
CA PHE A 100 -8.40 -8.36 17.79
C PHE A 100 -8.67 -7.17 18.73
N GLN A 101 -7.70 -6.26 18.84
CA GLN A 101 -7.83 -5.07 19.68
C GLN A 101 -7.90 -3.82 18.82
N PRO A 102 -8.61 -2.77 19.29
CA PRO A 102 -8.57 -1.48 18.65
C PRO A 102 -7.17 -0.87 18.77
N VAL A 103 -6.73 -0.22 17.69
CA VAL A 103 -5.41 0.42 17.63
C VAL A 103 -5.52 1.82 17.00
N ARG A 104 -4.52 2.67 17.29
CA ARG A 104 -4.36 3.98 16.68
C ARG A 104 -3.16 3.96 15.74
N PHE A 105 -3.35 4.40 14.51
CA PHE A 105 -2.28 4.60 13.54
C PHE A 105 -1.78 6.04 13.59
N LEU A 106 -0.55 6.30 13.12
CA LEU A 106 0.01 7.66 13.08
C LEU A 106 -0.81 8.59 12.19
N THR A 107 -1.27 8.10 11.04
CA THR A 107 -2.14 8.84 10.11
C THR A 107 -3.48 9.21 10.73
N THR A 108 -4.09 8.27 11.46
CA THR A 108 -5.37 8.51 12.14
C THR A 108 -5.24 9.46 13.31
N ALA A 109 -4.12 9.42 14.05
CA ALA A 109 -3.85 10.38 15.12
C ALA A 109 -3.80 11.81 14.58
N ILE A 110 -3.07 12.04 13.49
CA ILE A 110 -3.00 13.37 12.86
C ILE A 110 -4.38 13.80 12.35
N ALA A 111 -5.07 12.94 11.60
CA ALA A 111 -6.36 13.27 10.99
C ALA A 111 -7.46 13.56 12.01
N SER A 112 -7.46 12.85 13.16
CA SER A 112 -8.49 13.02 14.19
C SER A 112 -8.22 14.18 15.15
N GLU A 113 -6.96 14.51 15.42
CA GLU A 113 -6.61 15.44 16.50
C GLU A 113 -6.13 16.82 16.01
N MET A 114 -5.65 16.94 14.76
CA MET A 114 -5.10 18.18 14.25
C MET A 114 -6.09 19.35 14.28
N SER A 115 -7.38 19.06 14.06
CA SER A 115 -8.44 20.07 14.06
C SER A 115 -8.75 20.62 15.46
N TYR A 116 -8.45 19.86 16.49
CA TYR A 116 -8.72 20.23 17.88
C TYR A 116 -7.51 20.83 18.59
N ALA A 117 -6.31 20.63 18.06
CA ALA A 117 -5.08 21.12 18.66
C ALA A 117 -4.95 22.64 18.47
N ALA A 118 -4.91 23.39 19.57
CA ALA A 118 -4.81 24.84 19.57
C ALA A 118 -3.47 25.28 18.93
N TYR A 119 -3.50 26.44 18.25
CA TYR A 119 -2.28 27.03 17.69
C TYR A 119 -1.28 27.38 18.82
N GLY A 120 0.00 27.03 18.61
CA GLY A 120 1.07 27.27 19.57
C GLY A 120 1.05 26.35 20.79
N SER A 121 0.22 25.30 20.80
CA SER A 121 0.21 24.30 21.88
C SER A 121 1.25 23.22 21.63
N LEU A 122 1.84 22.71 22.72
CA LEU A 122 2.76 21.56 22.69
C LEU A 122 2.13 20.34 22.02
N TRP A 123 0.82 20.17 22.16
CA TRP A 123 0.07 19.09 21.50
C TRP A 123 0.11 19.21 19.98
N ARG A 124 -0.08 20.42 19.44
CA ARG A 124 0.01 20.68 18.00
C ARG A 124 1.43 20.41 17.46
N ASP A 125 2.44 20.84 18.19
CA ASP A 125 3.85 20.60 17.82
C ASP A 125 4.19 19.11 17.85
N ALA A 126 3.63 18.35 18.80
CA ALA A 126 3.75 16.90 18.83
C ALA A 126 3.13 16.24 17.58
N LEU A 127 1.93 16.69 17.15
CA LEU A 127 1.29 16.17 15.94
C LEU A 127 2.10 16.48 14.66
N PHE A 128 2.71 17.67 14.58
CA PHE A 128 3.65 18.00 13.49
C PHE A 128 4.88 17.08 13.51
N SER A 129 5.41 16.77 14.69
CA SER A 129 6.53 15.84 14.83
C SER A 129 6.17 14.43 14.38
N VAL A 130 4.96 13.96 14.70
CA VAL A 130 4.43 12.68 14.20
C VAL A 130 4.29 12.70 12.67
N GLY A 131 3.81 13.81 12.11
CA GLY A 131 3.72 14.01 10.65
C GLY A 131 5.09 13.96 9.97
N LEU A 132 6.10 14.60 10.56
CA LEU A 132 7.47 14.57 10.05
C LEU A 132 8.05 13.16 10.07
N VAL A 133 7.87 12.42 11.16
CA VAL A 133 8.32 11.01 11.27
C VAL A 133 7.65 10.15 10.22
N LEU A 134 6.33 10.29 10.04
CA LEU A 134 5.58 9.56 9.03
C LEU A 134 6.07 9.89 7.61
N PHE A 135 6.30 11.16 7.32
CA PHE A 135 6.84 11.62 6.02
C PHE A 135 8.21 11.01 5.73
N LEU A 136 9.14 11.07 6.69
CA LEU A 136 10.47 10.48 6.56
C LEU A 136 10.41 8.95 6.37
N PHE A 137 9.52 8.28 7.09
CA PHE A 137 9.30 6.84 6.97
C PHE A 137 8.78 6.45 5.59
N ILE A 138 7.78 7.16 5.06
CA ILE A 138 7.24 6.94 3.71
C ILE A 138 8.33 7.20 2.65
N LEU A 139 9.10 8.28 2.80
CA LEU A 139 10.18 8.61 1.89
C LEU A 139 11.25 7.51 1.88
N LEU A 140 11.65 7.03 3.06
CA LEU A 140 12.61 5.94 3.20
C LEU A 140 12.13 4.67 2.51
N ILE A 141 10.89 4.26 2.77
CA ILE A 141 10.31 3.06 2.14
C ILE A 141 10.28 3.21 0.62
N ASN A 142 9.81 4.35 0.10
CA ASN A 142 9.75 4.59 -1.34
C ASN A 142 11.13 4.55 -2.00
N VAL A 143 12.14 5.16 -1.36
CA VAL A 143 13.52 5.13 -1.86
C VAL A 143 14.06 3.70 -1.85
N LEU A 144 13.91 2.96 -0.75
CA LEU A 144 14.35 1.57 -0.65
C LEU A 144 13.71 0.69 -1.72
N LEU A 145 12.40 0.77 -1.89
CA LEU A 145 11.67 -0.02 -2.89
C LEU A 145 12.11 0.34 -4.31
N ASN A 146 12.29 1.64 -4.62
CA ASN A 146 12.77 2.07 -5.94
C ASN A 146 14.20 1.59 -6.22
N VAL A 147 15.09 1.62 -5.24
CA VAL A 147 16.48 1.13 -5.38
C VAL A 147 16.48 -0.38 -5.63
N LEU A 148 15.67 -1.15 -4.88
CA LEU A 148 15.55 -2.59 -5.07
C LEU A 148 15.01 -2.97 -6.45
N ILE A 149 14.07 -2.18 -6.99
CA ILE A 149 13.50 -2.40 -8.33
C ILE A 149 14.53 -2.06 -9.42
N LYS A 150 15.28 -0.95 -9.26
CA LYS A 150 16.32 -0.55 -10.24
C LYS A 150 17.51 -1.50 -10.24
N GLY A 151 18.01 -1.90 -9.08
CA GLY A 151 19.17 -2.81 -8.98
C GLY A 151 18.93 -4.18 -9.63
N ARG A 152 17.68 -4.56 -9.83
CA ARG A 152 17.29 -5.82 -10.51
C ARG A 152 17.19 -5.69 -12.04
N LYS A 153 17.42 -4.49 -12.61
CA LYS A 153 17.44 -4.26 -14.07
C LYS A 153 18.83 -4.45 -14.68
N GLU A 154 19.88 -4.44 -13.86
CA GLU A 154 21.28 -4.48 -14.33
C GLU A 154 21.94 -5.86 -14.17
N GLY A 155 21.24 -6.86 -13.76
CA GLY A 155 21.64 -8.27 -13.71
C GLY A 155 20.71 -9.17 -14.50
#